data_43b55ad46755a796712ddcc8606de044
#
_entry.id   43b55ad46755a796712ddcc8606de044
#
_cell.length_a   1.000
_cell.length_b   1.000
_cell.length_c   1.000
_cell.angle_alpha   90.00
_cell.angle_beta   90.00
_cell.angle_gamma   90.00
#
_symmetry.space_group_name_H-M   'P 1'
#
loop_
_entity.id
_entity.type
_entity.pdbx_description
1 polymer ?
#
loop_
_entity_poly.entity_id
_entity_poly.type
_entity_poly.pdbx_seq_one_letter_code
_entity_poly.pdbx_strand_id
1 'polypeptide(L)'
;MASCEVVITGLGIVSPLGIGREAVWERLRAGQSGVRRIPYLVEAGFPVTIGAAVEGFDPRQYVANRKSLKVMARDAQLAVAAAVLACRDAGIAGAVDPDRLGVLLGADRISNPLETCEPTYRACVIEGRFDYRRWGAEGLAATFPLTFLTVLPNMAASHVSIALDARGPSNTLHHGDVSGLLAVVEAARILQRGTADVMVAGGTSSQFTPFDWARHWIMGRLSRREEDPAAAMRPFDASRDGEVRGEGAAAVVLETLTHAQARGARILARVLGWASAYCPPPQQPTDPGLARAIRTALEHAGLEPSEIGLVSAQGAATVDDDMREAHALA
;
A
#
# COMPACT_ATOMS: atom_id res chain seq x y z
N MET A 1 -15.05 -4.38 -30.59
CA MET A 1 -14.60 -5.53 -29.79
C MET A 1 -15.38 -5.46 -28.48
N ALA A 2 -16.06 -6.55 -28.05
CA ALA A 2 -16.72 -6.57 -26.76
C ALA A 2 -15.67 -6.26 -25.68
N SER A 3 -15.95 -5.31 -24.77
CA SER A 3 -15.01 -4.97 -23.71
C SER A 3 -14.82 -6.21 -22.84
N CYS A 4 -13.59 -6.66 -22.67
CA CYS A 4 -13.26 -7.77 -21.78
C CYS A 4 -13.55 -7.33 -20.34
N GLU A 5 -14.62 -7.86 -19.73
CA GLU A 5 -14.99 -7.58 -18.35
C GLU A 5 -13.95 -8.14 -17.39
N VAL A 6 -13.55 -7.34 -16.40
CA VAL A 6 -12.60 -7.72 -15.36
C VAL A 6 -13.34 -7.87 -14.04
N VAL A 7 -13.06 -8.97 -13.34
CA VAL A 7 -13.68 -9.31 -12.06
C VAL A 7 -12.64 -9.53 -10.98
N ILE A 8 -13.06 -9.33 -9.73
CA ILE A 8 -12.28 -9.66 -8.52
C ILE A 8 -12.78 -11.01 -8.00
N THR A 9 -11.85 -11.94 -7.80
CA THR A 9 -12.17 -13.30 -7.34
C THR A 9 -11.54 -13.65 -5.99
N GLY A 10 -10.61 -12.83 -5.51
CA GLY A 10 -9.99 -13.02 -4.20
C GLY A 10 -9.47 -11.74 -3.59
N LEU A 11 -9.46 -11.71 -2.25
CA LEU A 11 -9.01 -10.59 -1.43
C LEU A 11 -8.01 -11.07 -0.37
N GLY A 12 -6.93 -10.33 -0.20
CA GLY A 12 -5.97 -10.53 0.87
C GLY A 12 -5.63 -9.22 1.54
N ILE A 13 -5.70 -9.16 2.86
CA ILE A 13 -5.49 -7.94 3.64
C ILE A 13 -4.62 -8.26 4.84
N VAL A 14 -3.64 -7.40 5.08
CA VAL A 14 -2.82 -7.35 6.30
C VAL A 14 -2.83 -5.92 6.78
N SER A 15 -3.44 -5.67 7.92
CA SER A 15 -3.66 -4.32 8.43
C SER A 15 -3.58 -4.27 9.97
N PRO A 16 -3.53 -3.10 10.59
CA PRO A 16 -3.63 -2.96 12.04
C PRO A 16 -4.94 -3.48 12.64
N LEU A 17 -5.98 -3.63 11.83
CA LEU A 17 -7.24 -4.26 12.23
C LEU A 17 -7.18 -5.78 12.20
N GLY A 18 -6.15 -6.38 11.59
CA GLY A 18 -6.01 -7.83 11.55
C GLY A 18 -5.39 -8.34 10.26
N ILE A 19 -5.26 -9.67 10.21
CA ILE A 19 -4.70 -10.41 9.09
C ILE A 19 -5.80 -11.31 8.51
N GLY A 20 -6.07 -11.14 7.22
CA GLY A 20 -7.15 -11.83 6.51
C GLY A 20 -8.46 -11.03 6.49
N ARG A 21 -9.28 -11.32 5.49
CA ARG A 21 -10.51 -10.60 5.16
C ARG A 21 -11.52 -10.61 6.31
N GLU A 22 -11.77 -11.77 6.88
CA GLU A 22 -12.79 -11.97 7.92
C GLU A 22 -12.45 -11.19 9.19
N ALA A 23 -11.21 -11.32 9.68
CA ALA A 23 -10.76 -10.64 10.89
C ALA A 23 -10.81 -9.10 10.75
N VAL A 24 -10.41 -8.59 9.57
CA VAL A 24 -10.47 -7.15 9.29
C VAL A 24 -11.92 -6.68 9.21
N TRP A 25 -12.79 -7.44 8.54
CA TRP A 25 -14.20 -7.09 8.38
C TRP A 25 -14.96 -7.05 9.70
N GLU A 26 -14.75 -8.04 10.57
CA GLU A 26 -15.37 -8.08 11.90
C GLU A 26 -14.99 -6.85 12.74
N ARG A 27 -13.71 -6.50 12.79
CA ARG A 27 -13.24 -5.33 13.54
C ARG A 27 -13.69 -4.01 12.91
N LEU A 28 -13.72 -3.93 11.59
CA LEU A 28 -14.23 -2.75 10.89
C LEU A 28 -15.72 -2.54 11.20
N ARG A 29 -16.54 -3.60 11.16
CA ARG A 29 -17.97 -3.52 11.52
C ARG A 29 -18.20 -3.16 12.99
N ALA A 30 -17.29 -3.56 13.85
CA ALA A 30 -17.34 -3.22 15.28
C ALA A 30 -16.83 -1.79 15.57
N GLY A 31 -16.43 -1.00 14.57
CA GLY A 31 -15.90 0.33 14.73
C GLY A 31 -14.57 0.37 15.48
N GLN A 32 -13.80 -0.73 15.48
CA GLN A 32 -12.53 -0.79 16.19
C GLN A 32 -11.45 0.00 15.46
N SER A 33 -10.59 0.67 16.22
CA SER A 33 -9.40 1.35 15.70
C SER A 33 -8.15 0.51 15.95
N GLY A 34 -7.23 0.53 14.97
CA GLY A 34 -5.88 -0.04 15.12
C GLY A 34 -4.85 0.98 15.60
N VAL A 35 -5.27 2.22 15.85
CA VAL A 35 -4.37 3.30 16.28
C VAL A 35 -4.06 3.16 17.77
N ARG A 36 -2.78 3.26 18.12
CA ARG A 36 -2.28 3.17 19.49
C ARG A 36 -0.95 3.88 19.65
N ARG A 37 -0.47 4.01 20.89
CA ARG A 37 0.90 4.46 21.15
C ARG A 37 1.89 3.41 20.66
N ILE A 38 2.93 3.87 20.00
CA ILE A 38 4.01 3.03 19.44
C ILE A 38 5.20 3.06 20.42
N PRO A 39 5.55 1.95 21.07
CA PRO A 39 6.51 1.94 22.18
C PRO A 39 7.86 2.56 21.83
N TYR A 40 8.47 2.21 20.71
CA TYR A 40 9.79 2.74 20.35
C TYR A 40 9.78 4.25 20.05
N LEU A 41 8.66 4.83 19.61
CA LEU A 41 8.53 6.29 19.45
C LEU A 41 8.47 7.01 20.78
N VAL A 42 7.80 6.38 21.77
CA VAL A 42 7.75 6.89 23.15
C VAL A 42 9.16 6.84 23.75
N GLU A 43 9.85 5.70 23.65
CA GLU A 43 11.20 5.52 24.18
C GLU A 43 12.21 6.47 23.51
N ALA A 44 12.06 6.73 22.22
CA ALA A 44 12.90 7.66 21.48
C ALA A 44 12.54 9.14 21.69
N GLY A 45 11.49 9.45 22.47
CA GLY A 45 11.05 10.81 22.76
C GLY A 45 10.54 11.58 21.53
N PHE A 46 9.89 10.88 20.58
CA PHE A 46 9.28 11.55 19.44
C PHE A 46 8.11 12.45 19.87
N PRO A 47 7.90 13.61 19.21
CA PRO A 47 6.83 14.54 19.55
C PRO A 47 5.42 14.01 19.31
N VAL A 48 5.26 13.02 18.42
CA VAL A 48 4.03 12.28 18.15
C VAL A 48 4.35 10.80 18.22
N THR A 49 3.61 10.06 19.03
CA THR A 49 3.90 8.65 19.34
C THR A 49 2.78 7.69 18.95
N ILE A 50 1.67 8.18 18.38
CA ILE A 50 0.54 7.37 17.97
C ILE A 50 0.66 6.93 16.50
N GLY A 51 0.26 5.69 16.23
CA GLY A 51 0.28 5.10 14.90
C GLY A 51 -0.47 3.78 14.87
N ALA A 52 -0.57 3.18 13.69
CA ALA A 52 -1.30 1.92 13.47
C ALA A 52 -0.39 0.87 12.84
N ALA A 53 0.36 0.14 13.66
CA ALA A 53 1.23 -0.96 13.25
C ALA A 53 0.48 -2.31 13.24
N VAL A 54 0.88 -3.22 12.36
CA VAL A 54 0.33 -4.59 12.30
C VAL A 54 0.93 -5.44 13.41
N GLU A 55 0.08 -5.92 14.32
CA GLU A 55 0.48 -6.80 15.42
C GLU A 55 0.34 -8.27 15.08
N GLY A 56 1.13 -9.11 15.75
CA GLY A 56 1.07 -10.56 15.62
C GLY A 56 1.45 -11.10 14.24
N PHE A 57 2.06 -10.29 13.40
CA PHE A 57 2.47 -10.69 12.05
C PHE A 57 3.77 -11.48 12.07
N ASP A 58 3.69 -12.76 11.66
CA ASP A 58 4.86 -13.60 11.43
C ASP A 58 5.00 -13.89 9.92
N PRO A 59 5.99 -13.28 9.24
CA PRO A 59 6.20 -13.48 7.80
C PRO A 59 6.54 -14.92 7.42
N ARG A 60 7.03 -15.74 8.38
CA ARG A 60 7.38 -17.16 8.14
C ARG A 60 6.18 -18.03 7.79
N GLN A 61 4.96 -17.54 8.06
CA GLN A 61 3.71 -18.22 7.69
C GLN A 61 3.36 -18.07 6.19
N TYR A 62 3.97 -17.08 5.53
CA TYR A 62 3.67 -16.70 4.15
C TYR A 62 4.87 -16.85 3.21
N VAL A 63 6.09 -16.73 3.72
CA VAL A 63 7.33 -16.81 2.95
C VAL A 63 7.94 -18.19 3.13
N ALA A 64 7.81 -19.05 2.11
CA ALA A 64 8.31 -20.43 2.14
C ALA A 64 9.85 -20.47 2.27
N ASN A 65 10.56 -19.64 1.50
CA ASN A 65 12.01 -19.53 1.58
C ASN A 65 12.44 -18.56 2.69
N ARG A 66 12.70 -19.08 3.88
CA ARG A 66 13.10 -18.27 5.05
C ARG A 66 14.38 -17.45 4.85
N LYS A 67 15.28 -17.87 3.93
CA LYS A 67 16.51 -17.12 3.64
C LYS A 67 16.19 -15.77 2.97
N SER A 68 15.11 -15.69 2.20
CA SER A 68 14.68 -14.46 1.55
C SER A 68 14.29 -13.36 2.56
N LEU A 69 13.85 -13.73 3.76
CA LEU A 69 13.49 -12.75 4.81
C LEU A 69 14.62 -11.80 5.18
N LYS A 70 15.88 -12.22 4.98
CA LYS A 70 17.06 -11.40 5.29
C LYS A 70 17.22 -10.18 4.36
N VAL A 71 16.57 -10.22 3.19
CA VAL A 71 16.60 -9.16 2.17
C VAL A 71 15.22 -8.59 1.86
N MET A 72 14.22 -8.92 2.67
CA MET A 72 12.86 -8.41 2.54
C MET A 72 12.61 -7.32 3.58
N ALA A 73 12.38 -6.10 3.12
CA ALA A 73 11.82 -5.05 3.98
C ALA A 73 10.42 -5.42 4.48
N ARG A 74 9.94 -4.75 5.50
CA ARG A 74 8.61 -4.97 6.10
C ARG A 74 7.51 -4.89 5.05
N ASP A 75 7.58 -3.91 4.15
CA ASP A 75 6.65 -3.73 3.02
C ASP A 75 6.55 -4.99 2.14
N ALA A 76 7.70 -5.58 1.77
CA ALA A 76 7.73 -6.79 0.96
C ALA A 76 7.14 -7.99 1.72
N GLN A 77 7.38 -8.09 3.03
CA GLN A 77 6.81 -9.15 3.86
C GLN A 77 5.28 -9.05 3.94
N LEU A 78 4.75 -7.84 4.16
CA LEU A 78 3.31 -7.58 4.19
C LEU A 78 2.68 -7.84 2.82
N ALA A 79 3.34 -7.41 1.72
CA ALA A 79 2.87 -7.62 0.36
C ALA A 79 2.74 -9.11 0.01
N VAL A 80 3.76 -9.92 0.34
CA VAL A 80 3.72 -11.38 0.11
C VAL A 80 2.57 -12.01 0.90
N ALA A 81 2.38 -11.62 2.15
CA ALA A 81 1.29 -12.15 2.96
C ALA A 81 -0.09 -11.79 2.36
N ALA A 82 -0.31 -10.54 1.97
CA ALA A 82 -1.55 -10.12 1.35
C ALA A 82 -1.81 -10.86 0.03
N ALA A 83 -0.79 -11.00 -0.83
CA ALA A 83 -0.89 -11.71 -2.09
C ALA A 83 -1.21 -13.21 -1.90
N VAL A 84 -0.52 -13.88 -0.98
CA VAL A 84 -0.79 -15.29 -0.65
C VAL A 84 -2.21 -15.47 -0.11
N LEU A 85 -2.69 -14.58 0.75
CA LEU A 85 -4.05 -14.60 1.25
C LEU A 85 -5.07 -14.38 0.13
N ALA A 86 -4.83 -13.44 -0.80
CA ALA A 86 -5.70 -13.20 -1.95
C ALA A 86 -5.78 -14.43 -2.86
N CYS A 87 -4.64 -15.07 -3.16
CA CYS A 87 -4.60 -16.28 -3.98
C CYS A 87 -5.30 -17.47 -3.32
N ARG A 88 -5.20 -17.60 -2.00
CA ARG A 88 -5.94 -18.63 -1.23
C ARG A 88 -7.44 -18.37 -1.28
N ASP A 89 -7.87 -17.13 -1.10
CA ASP A 89 -9.30 -16.74 -1.17
C ASP A 89 -9.88 -16.96 -2.57
N ALA A 90 -9.09 -16.72 -3.62
CA ALA A 90 -9.46 -16.97 -5.01
C ALA A 90 -9.43 -18.46 -5.41
N GLY A 91 -8.78 -19.31 -4.63
CA GLY A 91 -8.59 -20.72 -4.96
C GLY A 91 -7.72 -20.97 -6.19
N ILE A 92 -6.72 -20.08 -6.47
CA ILE A 92 -5.86 -20.18 -7.66
C ILE A 92 -4.52 -20.89 -7.42
N ALA A 93 -4.21 -21.30 -6.21
CA ALA A 93 -2.95 -21.98 -5.89
C ALA A 93 -2.80 -23.27 -6.70
N GLY A 94 -1.85 -23.32 -7.64
CA GLY A 94 -1.62 -24.46 -8.53
C GLY A 94 -2.67 -24.70 -9.61
N ALA A 95 -3.64 -23.80 -9.76
CA ALA A 95 -4.76 -23.93 -10.72
C ALA A 95 -4.64 -23.00 -11.95
N VAL A 96 -3.58 -22.21 -12.02
CA VAL A 96 -3.34 -21.23 -13.09
C VAL A 96 -1.97 -21.46 -13.70
N ASP A 97 -1.84 -21.30 -15.02
CA ASP A 97 -0.56 -21.32 -15.70
C ASP A 97 0.35 -20.21 -15.16
N PRO A 98 1.52 -20.55 -14.60
CA PRO A 98 2.47 -19.56 -14.08
C PRO A 98 2.87 -18.49 -15.09
N ASP A 99 2.97 -18.81 -16.38
CA ASP A 99 3.34 -17.88 -17.43
C ASP A 99 2.21 -16.89 -17.77
N ARG A 100 0.98 -17.20 -17.34
CA ARG A 100 -0.23 -16.38 -17.48
C ARG A 100 -0.66 -15.70 -16.17
N LEU A 101 0.07 -15.92 -15.07
CA LEU A 101 -0.11 -15.26 -13.79
C LEU A 101 0.83 -14.06 -13.66
N GLY A 102 0.28 -12.86 -13.56
CA GLY A 102 1.07 -11.63 -13.40
C GLY A 102 0.93 -10.98 -12.02
N VAL A 103 1.83 -10.06 -11.71
CA VAL A 103 1.87 -9.32 -10.44
C VAL A 103 2.08 -7.83 -10.69
N LEU A 104 1.19 -7.01 -10.15
CA LEU A 104 1.31 -5.55 -10.16
C LEU A 104 1.09 -4.99 -8.76
N LEU A 105 2.11 -4.32 -8.22
CA LEU A 105 2.01 -3.72 -6.89
C LEU A 105 2.31 -2.23 -6.92
N GLY A 106 1.51 -1.48 -6.18
CA GLY A 106 1.86 -0.16 -5.73
C GLY A 106 2.77 -0.27 -4.51
N ALA A 107 3.90 0.41 -4.54
CA ALA A 107 4.79 0.53 -3.40
C ALA A 107 5.15 1.99 -3.18
N ASP A 108 5.34 2.37 -1.93
CA ASP A 108 5.84 3.69 -1.57
C ASP A 108 7.35 3.64 -1.33
N ARG A 109 7.92 4.74 -0.91
CA ARG A 109 9.32 4.82 -0.51
C ARG A 109 9.58 3.89 0.67
N ILE A 110 10.57 3.04 0.54
CA ILE A 110 11.02 2.15 1.60
C ILE A 110 12.27 2.75 2.24
N SER A 111 12.25 2.90 3.55
CA SER A 111 13.41 3.33 4.33
C SER A 111 14.04 2.14 5.03
N ASN A 112 15.37 2.11 5.07
CA ASN A 112 16.08 1.10 5.85
C ASN A 112 15.76 1.24 7.35
N PRO A 113 15.66 0.12 8.08
CA PRO A 113 15.70 0.13 9.53
C PRO A 113 16.96 0.84 10.02
N LEU A 114 16.86 1.53 11.17
CA LEU A 114 17.97 2.29 11.74
C LEU A 114 19.21 1.42 11.96
N GLU A 115 19.02 0.21 12.45
CA GLU A 115 20.08 -0.77 12.72
C GLU A 115 20.87 -1.15 11.47
N THR A 116 20.25 -1.09 10.30
CA THR A 116 20.91 -1.39 9.01
C THR A 116 21.75 -0.23 8.51
N CYS A 117 21.30 1.01 8.73
CA CYS A 117 21.96 2.20 8.19
C CYS A 117 22.88 2.89 9.21
N GLU A 118 22.69 2.67 10.51
CA GLU A 118 23.49 3.28 11.58
C GLU A 118 25.00 3.09 11.41
N PRO A 119 25.54 1.89 11.12
CA PRO A 119 26.98 1.71 10.95
C PRO A 119 27.57 2.60 9.85
N THR A 120 26.84 2.75 8.73
CA THR A 120 27.23 3.57 7.60
C THR A 120 27.29 5.06 7.99
N TYR A 121 26.24 5.56 8.64
CA TYR A 121 26.20 6.96 9.08
C TYR A 121 27.23 7.23 10.17
N ARG A 122 27.36 6.33 11.15
CA ARG A 122 28.32 6.47 12.26
C ARG A 122 29.78 6.50 11.76
N ALA A 123 30.13 5.73 10.73
CA ALA A 123 31.45 5.78 10.10
C ALA A 123 31.77 7.14 9.46
N CYS A 124 30.75 7.92 9.12
CA CYS A 124 30.90 9.26 8.55
C CYS A 124 30.86 10.40 9.57
N VAL A 125 30.72 10.10 10.88
CA VAL A 125 30.66 11.13 11.93
C VAL A 125 32.04 11.32 12.57
N ILE A 126 32.54 12.57 12.60
CA ILE A 126 33.76 12.99 13.29
C ILE A 126 33.40 14.12 14.25
N GLU A 127 33.79 14.01 15.51
CA GLU A 127 33.52 15.02 16.53
C GLU A 127 32.06 15.49 16.58
N GLY A 128 31.14 14.53 16.42
CA GLY A 128 29.68 14.77 16.44
C GLY A 128 29.12 15.44 15.18
N ARG A 129 29.90 15.57 14.12
CA ARG A 129 29.49 16.17 12.84
C ARG A 129 29.61 15.14 11.71
N PHE A 130 28.60 15.14 10.81
CA PHE A 130 28.62 14.29 9.63
C PHE A 130 29.56 14.90 8.57
N ASP A 131 30.53 14.09 8.08
CA ASP A 131 31.46 14.47 7.00
C ASP A 131 31.18 13.64 5.73
N TYR A 132 30.59 14.27 4.72
CA TYR A 132 30.28 13.65 3.44
C TYR A 132 31.49 13.09 2.70
N ARG A 133 32.69 13.60 2.93
CA ARG A 133 33.93 13.14 2.26
C ARG A 133 34.28 11.71 2.63
N ARG A 134 33.79 11.23 3.78
CA ARG A 134 34.00 9.86 4.26
C ARG A 134 33.01 8.85 3.68
N TRP A 135 31.95 9.34 3.05
CA TRP A 135 30.90 8.46 2.54
C TRP A 135 31.41 7.44 1.53
N GLY A 136 32.28 7.88 0.59
CA GLY A 136 32.80 7.05 -0.51
C GLY A 136 33.77 5.94 -0.08
N ALA A 137 34.38 6.05 1.09
CA ALA A 137 35.32 5.07 1.62
C ALA A 137 34.75 4.38 2.86
N GLU A 138 34.79 5.09 4.01
CA GLU A 138 34.43 4.51 5.31
C GLU A 138 32.93 4.20 5.39
N GLY A 139 32.07 5.08 4.87
CA GLY A 139 30.63 4.87 4.85
C GLY A 139 30.25 3.64 4.03
N LEU A 140 30.73 3.54 2.79
CA LEU A 140 30.45 2.40 1.92
C LEU A 140 31.04 1.09 2.47
N ALA A 141 32.24 1.13 3.08
CA ALA A 141 32.83 -0.05 3.69
C ALA A 141 32.03 -0.57 4.90
N ALA A 142 31.35 0.32 5.62
CA ALA A 142 30.48 -0.02 6.74
C ALA A 142 29.06 -0.40 6.31
N THR A 143 28.70 -0.20 5.03
CA THR A 143 27.34 -0.48 4.53
C THR A 143 27.13 -1.97 4.33
N PHE A 144 25.99 -2.48 4.83
CA PHE A 144 25.60 -3.86 4.53
C PHE A 144 25.41 -4.04 3.00
N PRO A 145 26.14 -4.96 2.34
CA PRO A 145 26.18 -5.03 0.88
C PRO A 145 24.83 -5.22 0.18
N LEU A 146 23.86 -5.86 0.85
CA LEU A 146 22.52 -6.13 0.30
C LEU A 146 21.49 -5.08 0.71
N THR A 147 21.91 -4.00 1.37
CA THR A 147 21.02 -2.95 1.87
C THR A 147 20.12 -2.38 0.77
N PHE A 148 20.64 -2.14 -0.43
CA PHE A 148 19.83 -1.57 -1.49
C PHE A 148 18.69 -2.50 -1.96
N LEU A 149 18.83 -3.83 -1.83
CA LEU A 149 17.74 -4.77 -2.12
C LEU A 149 16.55 -4.58 -1.18
N THR A 150 16.78 -4.08 0.02
CA THR A 150 15.71 -3.85 1.00
C THR A 150 14.96 -2.53 0.78
N VAL A 151 15.52 -1.58 0.02
CA VAL A 151 14.93 -0.24 -0.19
C VAL A 151 14.40 -0.01 -1.60
N LEU A 152 14.56 -0.96 -2.52
CA LEU A 152 14.03 -0.83 -3.87
C LEU A 152 12.53 -1.12 -3.88
N PRO A 153 11.67 -0.19 -4.34
CA PRO A 153 10.21 -0.38 -4.32
C PRO A 153 9.74 -1.61 -5.10
N ASN A 154 10.44 -1.98 -6.18
CA ASN A 154 10.12 -3.13 -7.01
C ASN A 154 10.33 -4.49 -6.31
N MET A 155 11.05 -4.53 -5.18
CA MET A 155 11.30 -5.77 -4.46
C MET A 155 10.01 -6.38 -3.89
N ALA A 156 9.01 -5.58 -3.55
CA ALA A 156 7.72 -6.09 -3.12
C ALA A 156 7.06 -6.97 -4.20
N ALA A 157 6.94 -6.48 -5.43
CA ALA A 157 6.40 -7.25 -6.55
C ALA A 157 7.28 -8.47 -6.90
N SER A 158 8.60 -8.30 -6.88
CA SER A 158 9.56 -9.40 -7.14
C SER A 158 9.40 -10.55 -6.14
N HIS A 159 9.32 -10.25 -4.84
CA HIS A 159 9.13 -11.29 -3.82
C HIS A 159 7.75 -11.94 -3.90
N VAL A 160 6.70 -11.20 -4.28
CA VAL A 160 5.37 -11.77 -4.54
C VAL A 160 5.43 -12.71 -5.74
N SER A 161 6.05 -12.30 -6.86
CA SER A 161 6.20 -13.16 -8.04
C SER A 161 6.94 -14.45 -7.71
N ILE A 162 8.02 -14.38 -6.93
CA ILE A 162 8.77 -15.57 -6.48
C ILE A 162 7.90 -16.47 -5.59
N ALA A 163 7.13 -15.87 -4.66
CA ALA A 163 6.31 -16.64 -3.73
C ALA A 163 5.16 -17.38 -4.40
N LEU A 164 4.63 -16.83 -5.51
CA LEU A 164 3.51 -17.38 -6.27
C LEU A 164 3.92 -18.16 -7.52
N ASP A 165 5.21 -18.25 -7.84
CA ASP A 165 5.74 -18.71 -9.13
C ASP A 165 5.08 -17.97 -10.31
N ALA A 166 4.80 -16.67 -10.16
CA ALA A 166 4.18 -15.86 -11.19
C ALA A 166 5.24 -15.39 -12.20
N ARG A 167 5.09 -15.82 -13.45
CA ARG A 167 6.05 -15.59 -14.54
C ARG A 167 5.48 -14.70 -15.64
N GLY A 168 4.21 -14.32 -15.53
CA GLY A 168 3.54 -13.38 -16.43
C GLY A 168 4.00 -11.94 -16.19
N PRO A 169 3.25 -10.95 -16.71
CA PRO A 169 3.59 -9.53 -16.58
C PRO A 169 3.80 -9.11 -15.14
N SER A 170 4.91 -8.45 -14.83
CA SER A 170 5.24 -7.97 -13.48
C SER A 170 5.76 -6.55 -13.53
N ASN A 171 5.23 -5.67 -12.66
CA ASN A 171 5.71 -4.31 -12.50
C ASN A 171 5.36 -3.75 -11.12
N THR A 172 6.01 -2.63 -10.77
CA THR A 172 5.73 -1.85 -9.57
C THR A 172 5.43 -0.41 -9.95
N LEU A 173 4.39 0.15 -9.38
CA LEU A 173 4.02 1.55 -9.54
C LEU A 173 4.41 2.32 -8.28
N HIS A 174 5.06 3.47 -8.48
CA HIS A 174 5.55 4.31 -7.39
C HIS A 174 5.06 5.76 -7.60
N HIS A 175 3.83 6.02 -7.18
CA HIS A 175 3.13 7.30 -7.30
C HIS A 175 2.50 7.77 -5.98
N GLY A 176 3.18 7.52 -4.85
CA GLY A 176 2.66 7.86 -3.52
C GLY A 176 1.38 7.10 -3.20
N ASP A 177 0.42 7.76 -2.57
CA ASP A 177 -0.78 7.16 -2.01
C ASP A 177 -1.70 6.49 -3.06
N VAL A 178 -1.62 6.87 -4.34
CA VAL A 178 -2.44 6.30 -5.42
C VAL A 178 -1.84 5.04 -6.06
N SER A 179 -0.62 4.65 -5.69
CA SER A 179 0.13 3.56 -6.33
C SER A 179 -0.63 2.24 -6.37
N GLY A 180 -1.29 1.87 -5.26
CA GLY A 180 -2.05 0.63 -5.17
C GLY A 180 -3.26 0.59 -6.10
N LEU A 181 -4.01 1.67 -6.21
CA LEU A 181 -5.15 1.79 -7.13
C LEU A 181 -4.68 1.78 -8.59
N LEU A 182 -3.59 2.47 -8.91
CA LEU A 182 -3.01 2.45 -10.25
C LEU A 182 -2.51 1.05 -10.64
N ALA A 183 -1.99 0.26 -9.68
CA ALA A 183 -1.62 -1.13 -9.91
C ALA A 183 -2.84 -1.98 -10.31
N VAL A 184 -3.98 -1.81 -9.63
CA VAL A 184 -5.24 -2.49 -9.98
C VAL A 184 -5.70 -2.07 -11.39
N VAL A 185 -5.65 -0.78 -11.71
CA VAL A 185 -6.01 -0.27 -13.04
C VAL A 185 -5.15 -0.88 -14.15
N GLU A 186 -3.83 -0.88 -13.97
CA GLU A 186 -2.93 -1.43 -15.00
C GLU A 186 -3.06 -2.96 -15.10
N ALA A 187 -3.30 -3.66 -13.99
CA ALA A 187 -3.61 -5.09 -14.02
C ALA A 187 -4.88 -5.39 -14.84
N ALA A 188 -5.94 -4.59 -14.66
CA ALA A 188 -7.15 -4.71 -15.46
C ALA A 188 -6.87 -4.50 -16.96
N ARG A 189 -6.05 -3.51 -17.31
CA ARG A 189 -5.63 -3.26 -18.70
C ARG A 189 -4.82 -4.42 -19.29
N ILE A 190 -3.95 -5.06 -18.51
CA ILE A 190 -3.17 -6.23 -18.93
C ILE A 190 -4.09 -7.39 -19.26
N LEU A 191 -5.09 -7.67 -18.41
CA LEU A 191 -6.12 -8.68 -18.66
C LEU A 191 -6.91 -8.38 -19.96
N GLN A 192 -7.34 -7.11 -20.13
CA GLN A 192 -8.06 -6.68 -21.34
C GLN A 192 -7.24 -6.84 -22.64
N ARG A 193 -5.90 -6.69 -22.54
CA ARG A 193 -4.98 -6.95 -23.67
C ARG A 193 -4.73 -8.45 -23.91
N GLY A 194 -5.21 -9.34 -23.03
CA GLY A 194 -5.03 -10.77 -23.17
C GLY A 194 -3.61 -11.29 -22.92
N THR A 195 -2.76 -10.48 -22.28
CA THR A 195 -1.35 -10.87 -21.99
C THR A 195 -1.21 -11.68 -20.70
N ALA A 196 -2.22 -11.73 -19.86
CA ALA A 196 -2.35 -12.60 -18.69
C ALA A 196 -3.80 -13.07 -18.57
N ASP A 197 -4.02 -14.15 -17.81
CA ASP A 197 -5.35 -14.64 -17.46
C ASP A 197 -5.73 -14.27 -16.04
N VAL A 198 -4.73 -14.17 -15.17
CA VAL A 198 -4.86 -13.80 -13.77
C VAL A 198 -3.82 -12.75 -13.40
N MET A 199 -4.22 -11.73 -12.67
CA MET A 199 -3.34 -10.72 -12.12
C MET A 199 -3.53 -10.60 -10.61
N VAL A 200 -2.45 -10.62 -9.86
CA VAL A 200 -2.42 -10.21 -8.46
C VAL A 200 -2.03 -8.75 -8.41
N ALA A 201 -2.92 -7.89 -7.92
CA ALA A 201 -2.69 -6.45 -7.89
C ALA A 201 -3.06 -5.85 -6.53
N GLY A 202 -2.38 -4.79 -6.15
CA GLY A 202 -2.66 -4.12 -4.89
C GLY A 202 -1.56 -3.15 -4.46
N GLY A 203 -1.42 -2.95 -3.16
CA GLY A 203 -0.42 -2.04 -2.62
C GLY A 203 0.08 -2.45 -1.24
N THR A 204 1.24 -1.93 -0.90
CA THR A 204 1.91 -2.14 0.39
C THR A 204 2.65 -0.89 0.83
N SER A 205 2.63 -0.63 2.14
CA SER A 205 3.44 0.42 2.75
C SER A 205 3.70 0.12 4.22
N SER A 206 4.92 0.42 4.68
CA SER A 206 5.29 0.40 6.09
C SER A 206 6.29 1.52 6.35
N GLN A 207 5.80 2.72 6.68
CA GLN A 207 6.63 3.88 6.95
C GLN A 207 6.81 4.07 8.47
N PHE A 208 7.25 3.02 9.15
CA PHE A 208 7.44 2.96 10.60
C PHE A 208 8.92 3.03 11.02
N THR A 209 9.79 3.59 10.18
CA THR A 209 11.17 3.88 10.59
C THR A 209 11.26 5.26 11.25
N PRO A 210 12.25 5.51 12.12
CA PRO A 210 12.48 6.84 12.70
C PRO A 210 12.63 7.95 11.64
N PHE A 211 13.21 7.64 10.49
CA PHE A 211 13.35 8.59 9.37
C PHE A 211 12.01 8.99 8.77
N ASP A 212 11.14 8.02 8.55
CA ASP A 212 9.81 8.28 8.00
C ASP A 212 8.97 9.09 8.98
N TRP A 213 9.05 8.75 10.28
CA TRP A 213 8.34 9.46 11.33
C TRP A 213 8.80 10.92 11.44
N ALA A 214 10.11 11.16 11.48
CA ALA A 214 10.70 12.51 11.51
C ALA A 214 10.28 13.31 10.27
N ARG A 215 10.26 12.71 9.09
CA ARG A 215 9.81 13.36 7.85
C ARG A 215 8.34 13.81 7.95
N HIS A 216 7.42 12.94 8.36
CA HIS A 216 6.01 13.30 8.50
C HIS A 216 5.77 14.36 9.57
N TRP A 217 6.54 14.30 10.67
CA TRP A 217 6.51 15.33 11.69
C TRP A 217 6.96 16.70 11.15
N ILE A 218 8.10 16.77 10.48
CA ILE A 218 8.64 18.01 9.89
C ILE A 218 7.68 18.59 8.85
N MET A 219 6.98 17.74 8.10
CA MET A 219 5.98 18.17 7.12
C MET A 219 4.66 18.65 7.77
N GLY A 220 4.54 18.56 9.09
CA GLY A 220 3.35 19.03 9.81
C GLY A 220 2.06 18.26 9.49
N ARG A 221 2.18 17.02 9.05
CA ARG A 221 1.01 16.22 8.63
C ARG A 221 0.38 15.40 9.75
N LEU A 222 1.12 15.10 10.84
CA LEU A 222 0.68 14.20 11.88
C LEU A 222 -0.30 14.87 12.85
N SER A 223 -1.38 14.16 13.22
CA SER A 223 -2.25 14.53 14.31
C SER A 223 -1.48 14.55 15.65
N ARG A 224 -1.78 15.52 16.50
CA ARG A 224 -1.18 15.68 17.83
C ARG A 224 -2.08 15.20 18.95
N ARG A 225 -3.18 14.52 18.63
CA ARG A 225 -4.16 14.04 19.61
C ARG A 225 -3.75 12.70 20.20
N GLU A 226 -2.94 12.76 21.25
CA GLU A 226 -2.40 11.56 21.91
C GLU A 226 -3.21 11.10 23.12
N GLU A 227 -4.18 11.90 23.58
CA GLU A 227 -5.01 11.58 24.76
C GLU A 227 -5.92 10.37 24.49
N ASP A 228 -6.51 10.32 23.28
CA ASP A 228 -7.31 9.20 22.80
C ASP A 228 -6.82 8.77 21.40
N PRO A 229 -5.82 7.88 21.32
CA PRO A 229 -5.27 7.43 20.06
C PRO A 229 -6.30 6.87 19.08
N ALA A 230 -7.31 6.15 19.60
CA ALA A 230 -8.33 5.52 18.76
C ALA A 230 -9.23 6.53 18.05
N ALA A 231 -9.41 7.73 18.63
CA ALA A 231 -10.20 8.83 18.06
C ALA A 231 -9.36 9.95 17.43
N ALA A 232 -8.04 9.77 17.32
CA ALA A 232 -7.14 10.79 16.73
C ALA A 232 -7.39 11.00 15.23
N MET A 233 -7.56 9.92 14.47
CA MET A 233 -7.89 9.99 13.04
C MET A 233 -9.37 10.28 12.86
N ARG A 234 -9.72 11.48 12.36
CA ARG A 234 -11.12 11.95 12.21
C ARG A 234 -11.35 12.66 10.89
N PRO A 235 -11.38 11.92 9.79
CA PRO A 235 -11.59 12.50 8.47
C PRO A 235 -12.91 13.29 8.40
N PHE A 236 -12.86 14.45 7.73
CA PHE A 236 -13.97 15.37 7.50
C PHE A 236 -14.58 16.00 8.77
N ASP A 237 -14.06 15.70 9.96
CA ASP A 237 -14.48 16.34 11.21
C ASP A 237 -13.99 17.80 11.27
N ALA A 238 -14.80 18.68 11.87
CA ALA A 238 -14.44 20.10 12.03
C ALA A 238 -13.19 20.31 12.89
N SER A 239 -12.92 19.40 13.81
CA SER A 239 -11.77 19.43 14.72
C SER A 239 -10.59 18.55 14.28
N ARG A 240 -10.57 18.06 13.04
CA ARG A 240 -9.42 17.30 12.52
C ARG A 240 -8.15 18.13 12.51
N ASP A 241 -7.03 17.50 12.79
CA ASP A 241 -5.74 18.21 12.95
C ASP A 241 -4.55 17.51 12.26
N GLY A 242 -4.79 16.40 11.58
CA GLY A 242 -3.75 15.69 10.86
C GLY A 242 -4.00 14.19 10.71
N GLU A 243 -3.13 13.53 9.98
CA GLU A 243 -3.17 12.10 9.71
C GLU A 243 -2.55 11.28 10.86
N VAL A 244 -2.96 10.03 10.97
CA VAL A 244 -2.29 9.01 11.79
C VAL A 244 -1.69 7.96 10.85
N ARG A 245 -0.39 7.76 10.93
CA ARG A 245 0.31 6.81 10.04
C ARG A 245 0.02 5.37 10.43
N GLY A 246 -0.19 4.55 9.40
CA GLY A 246 -0.36 3.11 9.52
C GLY A 246 0.54 2.35 8.56
N GLU A 247 0.68 1.04 8.81
CA GLU A 247 1.26 0.11 7.85
C GLU A 247 0.23 -0.91 7.41
N GLY A 248 0.45 -1.51 6.25
CA GLY A 248 -0.40 -2.58 5.76
C GLY A 248 -0.13 -2.95 4.32
N ALA A 249 -0.80 -3.99 3.89
CA ALA A 249 -0.86 -4.40 2.50
C ALA A 249 -2.24 -4.96 2.18
N ALA A 250 -2.69 -4.71 0.95
CA ALA A 250 -3.87 -5.33 0.40
C ALA A 250 -3.59 -5.78 -1.03
N ALA A 251 -4.12 -6.94 -1.39
CA ALA A 251 -4.04 -7.47 -2.73
C ALA A 251 -5.41 -8.03 -3.16
N VAL A 252 -5.71 -7.89 -4.45
CA VAL A 252 -6.85 -8.49 -5.11
C VAL A 252 -6.36 -9.44 -6.20
N VAL A 253 -7.11 -10.52 -6.44
CA VAL A 253 -6.96 -11.34 -7.63
C VAL A 253 -7.97 -10.87 -8.65
N LEU A 254 -7.45 -10.46 -9.80
CA LEU A 254 -8.23 -10.01 -10.96
C LEU A 254 -8.16 -11.06 -12.05
N GLU A 255 -9.30 -11.28 -12.71
CA GLU A 255 -9.44 -12.20 -13.84
C GLU A 255 -10.40 -11.62 -14.89
N THR A 256 -10.31 -12.09 -16.12
CA THR A 256 -11.41 -11.86 -17.05
C THR A 256 -12.65 -12.62 -16.60
N LEU A 257 -13.83 -12.07 -16.82
CA LEU A 257 -15.09 -12.74 -16.48
C LEU A 257 -15.15 -14.14 -17.08
N THR A 258 -14.73 -14.29 -18.34
CA THR A 258 -14.73 -15.58 -19.05
C THR A 258 -13.82 -16.61 -18.36
N HIS A 259 -12.60 -16.22 -17.98
CA HIS A 259 -11.66 -17.09 -17.27
C HIS A 259 -12.22 -17.50 -15.90
N ALA A 260 -12.72 -16.54 -15.12
CA ALA A 260 -13.31 -16.80 -13.82
C ALA A 260 -14.49 -17.78 -13.88
N GLN A 261 -15.38 -17.60 -14.87
CA GLN A 261 -16.52 -18.51 -15.09
C GLN A 261 -16.07 -19.91 -15.52
N ALA A 262 -15.10 -20.00 -16.45
CA ALA A 262 -14.60 -21.29 -16.94
C ALA A 262 -14.01 -22.18 -15.83
N ARG A 263 -13.36 -21.58 -14.81
CA ARG A 263 -12.84 -22.32 -13.66
C ARG A 263 -13.82 -22.41 -12.47
N GLY A 264 -15.04 -21.88 -12.58
CA GLY A 264 -16.03 -21.88 -11.50
C GLY A 264 -15.67 -20.99 -10.32
N ALA A 265 -14.95 -19.89 -10.56
CA ALA A 265 -14.54 -18.96 -9.50
C ALA A 265 -15.73 -18.25 -8.85
N ARG A 266 -15.61 -17.99 -7.55
CA ARG A 266 -16.52 -17.07 -6.88
C ARG A 266 -16.16 -15.63 -7.26
N ILE A 267 -17.06 -14.94 -7.93
CA ILE A 267 -16.90 -13.53 -8.29
C ILE A 267 -17.36 -12.69 -7.11
N LEU A 268 -16.45 -11.86 -6.59
CA LEU A 268 -16.70 -10.95 -5.47
C LEU A 268 -17.22 -9.59 -5.93
N ALA A 269 -16.65 -9.07 -7.03
CA ALA A 269 -17.03 -7.78 -7.61
C ALA A 269 -16.62 -7.72 -9.08
N ARG A 270 -17.15 -6.72 -9.80
CA ARG A 270 -16.72 -6.34 -11.16
C ARG A 270 -15.98 -5.00 -11.08
N VAL A 271 -14.96 -4.83 -11.91
CA VAL A 271 -14.25 -3.55 -12.08
C VAL A 271 -14.88 -2.86 -13.29
N LEU A 272 -15.74 -1.88 -13.02
CA LEU A 272 -16.56 -1.26 -14.07
C LEU A 272 -15.86 -0.08 -14.76
N GLY A 273 -15.18 0.77 -13.99
CA GLY A 273 -14.53 1.94 -14.54
C GLY A 273 -13.38 2.45 -13.67
N TRP A 274 -12.49 3.19 -14.28
CA TRP A 274 -11.36 3.82 -13.63
C TRP A 274 -10.87 5.03 -14.41
N ALA A 275 -10.22 5.94 -13.71
CA ALA A 275 -9.49 7.03 -14.31
C ALA A 275 -8.36 7.49 -13.39
N SER A 276 -7.41 8.19 -13.96
CA SER A 276 -6.39 8.93 -13.23
C SER A 276 -6.20 10.30 -13.85
N ALA A 277 -5.90 11.29 -13.05
CA ALA A 277 -5.63 12.64 -13.51
C ALA A 277 -4.47 13.25 -12.73
N TYR A 278 -3.65 14.01 -13.39
CA TYR A 278 -2.67 14.87 -12.76
C TYR A 278 -3.22 16.28 -12.63
N CYS A 279 -3.01 16.87 -11.47
CA CYS A 279 -3.21 18.30 -11.23
C CYS A 279 -1.97 18.85 -10.55
N PRO A 280 -1.40 19.98 -11.02
CA PRO A 280 -0.32 20.64 -10.28
C PRO A 280 -0.85 21.08 -8.91
N PRO A 281 0.04 21.33 -7.91
CA PRO A 281 -0.37 21.79 -6.60
C PRO A 281 -1.35 22.94 -6.72
N PRO A 282 -2.56 22.84 -6.14
CA PRO A 282 -3.61 23.83 -6.36
C PRO A 282 -3.26 25.15 -5.69
N GLN A 283 -3.51 26.24 -6.40
CA GLN A 283 -3.50 27.59 -5.84
C GLN A 283 -4.80 27.92 -5.09
N GLN A 284 -5.81 27.03 -5.16
CA GLN A 284 -7.14 27.16 -4.55
C GLN A 284 -7.53 25.89 -3.80
N PRO A 285 -8.49 25.92 -2.88
CA PRO A 285 -8.93 24.77 -2.08
C PRO A 285 -9.75 23.75 -2.87
N THR A 286 -9.65 23.73 -4.19
CA THR A 286 -10.32 22.75 -5.06
C THR A 286 -9.31 21.83 -5.72
N ASP A 287 -9.68 20.58 -5.94
CA ASP A 287 -8.90 19.64 -6.73
C ASP A 287 -9.62 19.28 -8.04
N PRO A 288 -9.40 20.07 -9.11
CA PRO A 288 -10.02 19.80 -10.40
C PRO A 288 -9.50 18.50 -11.04
N GLY A 289 -8.34 17.99 -10.61
CA GLY A 289 -7.79 16.71 -11.03
C GLY A 289 -8.60 15.55 -10.47
N LEU A 290 -8.86 15.55 -9.16
CA LEU A 290 -9.67 14.52 -8.51
C LEU A 290 -11.11 14.50 -9.06
N ALA A 291 -11.77 15.67 -9.16
CA ALA A 291 -13.11 15.77 -9.74
C ALA A 291 -13.18 15.27 -11.19
N ARG A 292 -12.14 15.54 -12.00
CA ARG A 292 -12.04 15.00 -13.37
C ARG A 292 -11.86 13.48 -13.35
N ALA A 293 -11.00 12.94 -12.49
CA ALA A 293 -10.77 11.49 -12.40
C ALA A 293 -12.06 10.77 -12.00
N ILE A 294 -12.81 11.28 -11.02
CA ILE A 294 -14.09 10.72 -10.60
C ILE A 294 -15.10 10.71 -11.78
N ARG A 295 -15.27 11.84 -12.45
CA ARG A 295 -16.20 11.97 -13.57
C ARG A 295 -15.84 11.01 -14.71
N THR A 296 -14.57 10.97 -15.10
CA THR A 296 -14.10 10.07 -16.17
C THR A 296 -14.23 8.58 -15.77
N ALA A 297 -14.08 8.25 -14.50
CA ALA A 297 -14.30 6.86 -14.03
C ALA A 297 -15.79 6.46 -14.13
N LEU A 298 -16.71 7.37 -13.79
CA LEU A 298 -18.16 7.16 -13.95
C LEU A 298 -18.55 7.03 -15.44
N GLU A 299 -18.05 7.93 -16.29
CA GLU A 299 -18.23 7.85 -17.75
C GLU A 299 -17.73 6.51 -18.32
N HIS A 300 -16.55 6.06 -17.87
CA HIS A 300 -15.97 4.77 -18.28
C HIS A 300 -16.82 3.58 -17.80
N ALA A 301 -17.42 3.69 -16.61
CA ALA A 301 -18.33 2.67 -16.07
C ALA A 301 -19.72 2.71 -16.70
N GLY A 302 -20.10 3.80 -17.37
CA GLY A 302 -21.46 4.05 -17.87
C GLY A 302 -22.47 4.25 -16.73
N LEU A 303 -22.05 4.87 -15.62
CA LEU A 303 -22.86 5.09 -14.43
C LEU A 303 -23.07 6.59 -14.17
N GLU A 304 -24.26 6.90 -13.66
CA GLU A 304 -24.57 8.24 -13.14
C GLU A 304 -24.17 8.34 -11.65
N PRO A 305 -23.83 9.53 -11.14
CA PRO A 305 -23.49 9.73 -9.73
C PRO A 305 -24.56 9.20 -8.75
N SER A 306 -25.83 9.28 -9.12
CA SER A 306 -26.96 8.80 -8.30
C SER A 306 -27.01 7.28 -8.13
N GLU A 307 -26.26 6.53 -8.96
CA GLU A 307 -26.17 5.06 -8.87
C GLU A 307 -25.05 4.60 -7.92
N ILE A 308 -24.25 5.54 -7.36
CA ILE A 308 -23.17 5.22 -6.43
C ILE A 308 -23.74 5.10 -5.01
N GLY A 309 -23.72 3.90 -4.48
CA GLY A 309 -24.22 3.62 -3.14
C GLY A 309 -23.21 3.84 -2.02
N LEU A 310 -21.90 3.85 -2.32
CA LEU A 310 -20.84 4.01 -1.33
C LEU A 310 -19.59 4.62 -1.98
N VAL A 311 -18.99 5.58 -1.29
CA VAL A 311 -17.66 6.13 -1.60
C VAL A 311 -16.70 5.77 -0.47
N SER A 312 -15.60 5.09 -0.80
CA SER A 312 -14.47 4.93 0.11
C SER A 312 -13.51 6.09 -0.16
N ALA A 313 -13.65 7.14 0.62
CA ALA A 313 -12.83 8.34 0.51
C ALA A 313 -11.39 8.09 0.98
N GLN A 314 -10.45 8.94 0.57
CA GLN A 314 -9.10 8.95 1.10
C GLN A 314 -9.11 9.35 2.58
N GLY A 315 -9.80 10.45 2.91
CA GLY A 315 -10.01 10.87 4.28
C GLY A 315 -8.71 11.04 5.05
N ALA A 316 -7.83 11.93 4.59
CA ALA A 316 -6.51 12.12 5.19
C ALA A 316 -6.54 12.73 6.61
N ALA A 317 -7.69 13.27 7.03
CA ALA A 317 -7.88 14.01 8.27
C ALA A 317 -7.00 15.27 8.39
N THR A 318 -6.35 15.71 7.33
CA THR A 318 -5.76 17.04 7.25
C THR A 318 -6.80 18.06 6.85
N VAL A 319 -6.64 19.32 7.27
CA VAL A 319 -7.63 20.36 6.97
C VAL A 319 -7.79 20.56 5.46
N ASP A 320 -6.66 20.65 4.75
CA ASP A 320 -6.64 20.96 3.33
C ASP A 320 -7.05 19.81 2.43
N ASP A 321 -6.53 18.57 2.71
CA ASP A 321 -6.79 17.43 1.83
C ASP A 321 -8.26 17.01 1.91
N ASP A 322 -8.84 16.91 3.11
CA ASP A 322 -10.25 16.57 3.28
C ASP A 322 -11.18 17.61 2.65
N MET A 323 -10.82 18.90 2.73
CA MET A 323 -11.62 19.97 2.11
C MET A 323 -11.59 19.83 0.59
N ARG A 324 -10.43 19.54 -0.02
CA ARG A 324 -10.30 19.34 -1.46
C ARG A 324 -11.07 18.11 -1.92
N GLU A 325 -10.99 17.02 -1.18
CA GLU A 325 -11.72 15.80 -1.49
C GLU A 325 -13.22 16.00 -1.38
N ALA A 326 -13.72 16.69 -0.34
CA ALA A 326 -15.12 17.02 -0.20
C ALA A 326 -15.64 17.85 -1.37
N HIS A 327 -14.90 18.86 -1.82
CA HIS A 327 -15.27 19.66 -3.01
C HIS A 327 -15.26 18.85 -4.32
N ALA A 328 -14.38 17.84 -4.42
CA ALA A 328 -14.33 17.01 -5.62
C ALA A 328 -15.49 15.98 -5.69
N LEU A 329 -16.04 15.62 -4.52
CA LEU A 329 -17.17 14.68 -4.38
C LEU A 329 -18.55 15.38 -4.48
N ALA A 330 -18.61 16.68 -4.22
CA ALA A 330 -19.83 17.49 -4.36
C ALA A 330 -20.13 17.85 -5.81
#